data_83a60ab7ff631075bcc773c0f6416487
#
_entry.id   83a60ab7ff631075bcc773c0f6416487
#
_cell.length_a   1.000
_cell.length_b   1.000
_cell.length_c   1.000
_cell.angle_alpha   90.00
_cell.angle_beta   90.00
_cell.angle_gamma   90.00
#
_symmetry.space_group_name_H-M   'P 1'
#
loop_
_entity.id
_entity.type
_entity.pdbx_description
1 polymer ?
#
loop_
_entity_poly.entity_id
_entity_poly.type
_entity_poly.pdbx_seq_one_letter_code
_entity_poly.pdbx_strand_id
1 'polypeptide(L)'
;PFWDFWGPIAFMFALYLGIRQVLVEARYIPSGSMLPGLQIQDRLLVEKITYRSRPPKRGEIVVFNSPYAFDPALKTPVRPSAVQCALVNLPLLGLIPGLGNPACDAYIKRVIAIGGDRVEVSPSGAVTLNGQRIEEPYVGQACLVKQQGMSPCRTLNVTVPKGSVL
;
A
#
# COMPACT_ATOMS: atom_id res chain seq x y z
N PRO A 1 -33.52 2.15 -31.87
CA PRO A 1 -33.73 0.76 -31.46
C PRO A 1 -32.53 0.18 -30.70
N PHE A 2 -31.56 -0.52 -31.33
CA PHE A 2 -30.45 -1.17 -30.57
C PHE A 2 -29.53 -0.15 -29.87
N TRP A 3 -29.13 0.90 -30.57
CA TRP A 3 -28.26 1.95 -30.05
C TRP A 3 -28.90 2.84 -29.01
N ASP A 4 -30.23 3.06 -29.08
CA ASP A 4 -30.93 3.88 -28.11
C ASP A 4 -30.99 3.20 -26.73
N PHE A 5 -31.02 1.87 -26.72
CA PHE A 5 -31.01 1.09 -25.49
C PHE A 5 -29.58 0.83 -24.96
N TRP A 6 -28.68 0.38 -25.83
CA TRP A 6 -27.34 -0.02 -25.40
C TRP A 6 -26.35 1.14 -25.28
N GLY A 7 -26.57 2.22 -26.01
CA GLY A 7 -25.69 3.40 -25.99
C GLY A 7 -25.52 4.00 -24.59
N PRO A 8 -26.61 4.32 -23.86
CA PRO A 8 -26.52 4.82 -22.49
C PRO A 8 -25.85 3.85 -21.52
N ILE A 9 -26.10 2.56 -21.66
CA ILE A 9 -25.50 1.51 -20.82
C ILE A 9 -23.98 1.45 -21.04
N ALA A 10 -23.56 1.43 -22.30
CA ALA A 10 -22.13 1.43 -22.66
C ALA A 10 -21.42 2.70 -22.17
N PHE A 11 -22.08 3.85 -22.30
CA PHE A 11 -21.55 5.13 -21.79
C PHE A 11 -21.38 5.11 -20.27
N MET A 12 -22.40 4.67 -19.52
CA MET A 12 -22.33 4.56 -18.06
C MET A 12 -21.24 3.58 -17.62
N PHE A 13 -21.09 2.47 -18.33
CA PHE A 13 -20.04 1.49 -18.05
C PHE A 13 -18.63 2.06 -18.34
N ALA A 14 -18.46 2.76 -19.45
CA ALA A 14 -17.20 3.43 -19.77
C ALA A 14 -16.85 4.52 -18.74
N LEU A 15 -17.84 5.30 -18.31
CA LEU A 15 -17.68 6.32 -17.27
C LEU A 15 -17.28 5.69 -15.94
N TYR A 16 -17.94 4.61 -15.53
CA TYR A 16 -17.59 3.85 -14.32
C TYR A 16 -16.16 3.34 -14.37
N LEU A 17 -15.74 2.71 -15.48
CA LEU A 17 -14.37 2.25 -15.65
C LEU A 17 -13.37 3.40 -15.62
N GLY A 18 -13.68 4.52 -16.24
CA GLY A 18 -12.84 5.74 -16.23
C GLY A 18 -12.64 6.28 -14.82
N ILE A 19 -13.72 6.42 -14.06
CA ILE A 19 -13.66 6.88 -12.67
C ILE A 19 -12.82 5.93 -11.83
N ARG A 20 -13.07 4.64 -11.91
CA ARG A 20 -12.34 3.62 -11.15
C ARG A 20 -10.85 3.59 -11.48
N GLN A 21 -10.48 3.75 -12.74
CA GLN A 21 -9.07 3.72 -13.16
C GLN A 21 -8.31 4.99 -12.78
N VAL A 22 -8.95 6.14 -12.84
CA VAL A 22 -8.28 7.44 -12.75
C VAL A 22 -8.41 8.07 -11.37
N LEU A 23 -9.57 7.97 -10.74
CA LEU A 23 -9.90 8.76 -9.56
C LEU A 23 -9.82 7.95 -8.27
N VAL A 24 -10.55 6.84 -8.20
CA VAL A 24 -10.78 6.12 -6.94
C VAL A 24 -10.78 4.62 -7.16
N GLU A 25 -10.19 3.89 -6.24
CA GLU A 25 -10.19 2.43 -6.21
C GLU A 25 -10.65 1.90 -4.85
N ALA A 26 -11.63 0.99 -4.86
CA ALA A 26 -12.04 0.30 -3.65
C ALA A 26 -11.09 -0.85 -3.35
N ARG A 27 -10.58 -0.90 -2.12
CA ARG A 27 -9.70 -1.97 -1.62
C ARG A 27 -10.19 -2.48 -0.28
N TYR A 28 -9.87 -3.72 0.06
CA TYR A 28 -10.04 -4.27 1.41
C TYR A 28 -8.67 -4.53 2.05
N ILE A 29 -8.63 -4.55 3.38
CA ILE A 29 -7.40 -4.78 4.14
C ILE A 29 -7.26 -6.26 4.45
N PRO A 30 -6.27 -6.97 3.88
CA PRO A 30 -6.10 -8.40 4.11
C PRO A 30 -5.29 -8.71 5.37
N SER A 31 -4.54 -7.76 5.93
CA SER A 31 -3.58 -8.00 7.01
C SER A 31 -3.66 -6.98 8.14
N GLY A 32 -3.26 -7.40 9.34
CA GLY A 32 -3.29 -6.55 10.55
C GLY A 32 -2.10 -5.60 10.70
N SER A 33 -1.29 -5.37 9.67
CA SER A 33 -0.08 -4.54 9.79
C SER A 33 -0.33 -3.07 10.10
N MET A 34 -1.59 -2.61 10.00
CA MET A 34 -2.03 -1.25 10.29
C MET A 34 -2.90 -1.13 11.55
N LEU A 35 -2.99 -2.21 12.34
CA LEU A 35 -3.69 -2.19 13.62
C LEU A 35 -3.00 -1.22 14.60
N PRO A 36 -3.75 -0.54 15.49
CA PRO A 36 -5.21 -0.57 15.63
C PRO A 36 -5.95 0.39 14.70
N GLY A 37 -5.24 1.21 13.90
CA GLY A 37 -5.84 2.28 13.10
C GLY A 37 -6.73 1.81 11.95
N LEU A 38 -6.39 0.68 11.34
CA LEU A 38 -7.18 0.03 10.30
C LEU A 38 -7.35 -1.44 10.64
N GLN A 39 -8.58 -1.94 10.57
CA GLN A 39 -8.90 -3.32 10.92
C GLN A 39 -8.82 -4.24 9.69
N ILE A 40 -8.62 -5.53 9.97
CA ILE A 40 -8.69 -6.56 8.92
C ILE A 40 -10.12 -6.59 8.38
N GLN A 41 -10.27 -6.71 7.06
CA GLN A 41 -11.52 -6.67 6.30
C GLN A 41 -12.17 -5.28 6.17
N ASP A 42 -11.56 -4.21 6.69
CA ASP A 42 -12.02 -2.86 6.38
C ASP A 42 -12.00 -2.62 4.87
N ARG A 43 -13.02 -1.89 4.39
CA ARG A 43 -13.11 -1.47 3.00
C ARG A 43 -12.72 -0.01 2.89
N LEU A 44 -11.74 0.27 2.06
CA LEU A 44 -11.19 1.59 1.86
C LEU A 44 -11.45 2.08 0.44
N LEU A 45 -11.62 3.39 0.31
CA LEU A 45 -11.53 4.08 -0.96
C LEU A 45 -10.15 4.73 -1.06
N VAL A 46 -9.36 4.25 -2.02
CA VAL A 46 -8.03 4.78 -2.32
C VAL A 46 -8.17 5.80 -3.43
N GLU A 47 -7.85 7.05 -3.14
CA GLU A 47 -7.81 8.09 -4.15
C GLU A 47 -6.47 8.05 -4.90
N LYS A 48 -6.47 8.43 -6.18
CA LYS A 48 -5.31 8.29 -7.08
C LYS A 48 -4.78 9.63 -7.60
N ILE A 49 -5.32 10.75 -7.12
CA ILE A 49 -5.06 12.07 -7.70
C ILE A 49 -3.97 12.81 -6.94
N THR A 50 -4.02 12.80 -5.61
CA THR A 50 -3.17 13.62 -4.73
C THR A 50 -1.68 13.43 -5.04
N TYR A 51 -1.23 12.19 -5.16
CA TYR A 51 0.20 11.89 -5.38
C TYR A 51 0.66 12.02 -6.84
N ARG A 52 -0.22 12.49 -7.73
CA ARG A 52 0.18 12.97 -9.06
C ARG A 52 0.67 14.42 -9.03
N SER A 53 0.19 15.19 -8.07
CA SER A 53 0.48 16.64 -7.95
C SER A 53 1.51 16.96 -6.87
N ARG A 54 1.64 16.13 -5.84
CA ARG A 54 2.59 16.32 -4.75
C ARG A 54 3.12 15.00 -4.19
N PRO A 55 4.32 15.00 -3.59
CA PRO A 55 4.83 13.82 -2.89
C PRO A 55 4.04 13.57 -1.58
N PRO A 56 4.09 12.34 -1.05
CA PRO A 56 3.56 12.00 0.26
C PRO A 56 4.23 12.79 1.38
N LYS A 57 3.46 13.09 2.44
CA LYS A 57 3.94 13.74 3.65
C LYS A 57 4.05 12.74 4.79
N ARG A 58 4.83 13.08 5.83
CA ARG A 58 4.90 12.26 7.05
C ARG A 58 3.54 12.11 7.69
N GLY A 59 3.23 10.93 8.20
CA GLY A 59 1.96 10.57 8.83
C GLY A 59 0.87 10.15 7.84
N GLU A 60 0.98 10.42 6.55
CA GLU A 60 -0.01 10.00 5.56
C GLU A 60 0.01 8.49 5.35
N ILE A 61 -1.18 7.93 5.14
CA ILE A 61 -1.34 6.52 4.77
C ILE A 61 -1.31 6.43 3.25
N VAL A 62 -0.39 5.63 2.73
CA VAL A 62 -0.19 5.44 1.30
C VAL A 62 -0.47 4.00 0.90
N VAL A 63 -1.01 3.84 -0.30
CA VAL A 63 -1.16 2.55 -0.96
C VAL A 63 -0.21 2.52 -2.15
N PHE A 64 0.64 1.50 -2.20
CA PHE A 64 1.64 1.36 -3.25
C PHE A 64 1.76 -0.10 -3.68
N ASN A 65 2.21 -0.32 -4.90
CA ASN A 65 2.48 -1.66 -5.38
C ASN A 65 3.74 -2.21 -4.70
N SER A 66 3.74 -3.50 -4.38
CA SER A 66 4.87 -4.16 -3.73
C SER A 66 6.18 -3.87 -4.48
N PRO A 67 7.18 -3.29 -3.82
CA PRO A 67 8.53 -3.35 -4.34
C PRO A 67 9.06 -4.76 -4.11
N TYR A 68 9.60 -5.40 -5.15
CA TYR A 68 10.14 -6.77 -5.12
C TYR A 68 11.11 -7.05 -3.96
N ALA A 69 11.75 -6.02 -3.44
CA ALA A 69 12.72 -6.13 -2.35
C ALA A 69 12.11 -6.54 -0.99
N PHE A 70 10.78 -6.44 -0.82
CA PHE A 70 10.13 -6.69 0.47
C PHE A 70 9.36 -8.00 0.56
N ASP A 71 9.10 -8.67 -0.57
CA ASP A 71 8.37 -9.92 -0.57
C ASP A 71 9.28 -11.09 -0.99
N PRO A 72 9.77 -11.90 -0.03
CA PRO A 72 10.61 -13.07 -0.32
C PRO A 72 9.86 -14.17 -1.12
N ALA A 73 8.54 -14.11 -1.20
CA ALA A 73 7.75 -15.04 -2.01
C ALA A 73 7.80 -14.71 -3.51
N LEU A 74 8.15 -13.48 -3.86
CA LEU A 74 8.31 -13.06 -5.26
C LEU A 74 9.67 -13.52 -5.79
N LYS A 75 9.72 -14.75 -6.30
CA LYS A 75 10.94 -15.38 -6.83
C LYS A 75 11.46 -14.78 -8.15
N THR A 76 10.76 -13.81 -8.75
CA THR A 76 11.13 -13.27 -10.05
C THR A 76 11.27 -11.74 -10.01
N PRO A 77 12.37 -11.19 -10.56
CA PRO A 77 12.62 -9.75 -10.58
C PRO A 77 11.81 -9.00 -11.68
N VAL A 78 10.88 -9.66 -12.33
CA VAL A 78 10.12 -9.06 -13.43
C VAL A 78 8.93 -8.28 -12.88
N ARG A 79 8.95 -6.95 -13.00
CA ARG A 79 7.78 -6.12 -12.72
C ARG A 79 6.66 -6.46 -13.69
N PRO A 80 5.48 -6.88 -13.22
CA PRO A 80 4.33 -7.02 -14.11
C PRO A 80 4.00 -5.67 -14.73
N SER A 81 3.57 -5.67 -15.98
CA SER A 81 3.14 -4.42 -16.63
C SER A 81 1.88 -3.87 -15.95
N ALA A 82 1.71 -2.53 -15.98
CA ALA A 82 0.51 -1.89 -15.44
C ALA A 82 -0.77 -2.46 -16.08
N VAL A 83 -0.70 -2.83 -17.36
CA VAL A 83 -1.81 -3.46 -18.11
C VAL A 83 -2.11 -4.85 -17.55
N GLN A 84 -1.09 -5.65 -17.26
CA GLN A 84 -1.27 -6.98 -16.67
C GLN A 84 -1.93 -6.91 -15.29
N CYS A 85 -1.49 -6.00 -14.42
CA CYS A 85 -2.14 -5.80 -13.13
C CYS A 85 -3.56 -5.23 -13.26
N ALA A 86 -3.82 -4.38 -14.24
CA ALA A 86 -5.17 -3.88 -14.51
C ALA A 86 -6.11 -5.00 -14.95
N LEU A 87 -5.65 -5.90 -15.82
CA LEU A 87 -6.42 -7.05 -16.29
C LEU A 87 -6.71 -8.06 -15.15
N VAL A 88 -5.72 -8.39 -14.34
CA VAL A 88 -5.88 -9.30 -13.19
C VAL A 88 -6.84 -8.73 -12.15
N ASN A 89 -6.87 -7.41 -11.99
CA ASN A 89 -7.77 -6.72 -11.07
C ASN A 89 -9.19 -6.46 -11.64
N LEU A 90 -9.51 -6.94 -12.85
CA LEU A 90 -10.87 -6.91 -13.35
C LEU A 90 -11.76 -7.88 -12.55
N PRO A 91 -12.99 -7.46 -12.18
CA PRO A 91 -13.82 -8.24 -11.25
C PRO A 91 -14.19 -9.66 -11.76
N LEU A 92 -14.19 -9.89 -13.06
CA LEU A 92 -14.45 -11.23 -13.63
C LEU A 92 -13.17 -12.09 -13.70
N LEU A 93 -12.02 -11.48 -14.02
CA LEU A 93 -10.77 -12.23 -14.18
C LEU A 93 -10.12 -12.56 -12.82
N GLY A 94 -10.34 -11.73 -11.80
CA GLY A 94 -9.88 -12.00 -10.44
C GLY A 94 -10.58 -13.21 -9.76
N LEU A 95 -11.67 -13.71 -10.34
CA LEU A 95 -12.35 -14.92 -9.86
C LEU A 95 -11.70 -16.22 -10.35
N ILE A 96 -10.77 -16.15 -11.29
CA ILE A 96 -10.10 -17.34 -11.83
C ILE A 96 -8.96 -17.73 -10.88
N PRO A 97 -9.04 -18.92 -10.23
CA PRO A 97 -7.97 -19.40 -9.36
C PRO A 97 -6.67 -19.54 -10.15
N GLY A 98 -5.58 -18.98 -9.60
CA GLY A 98 -4.25 -19.04 -10.22
C GLY A 98 -3.91 -17.90 -11.18
N LEU A 99 -4.84 -17.01 -11.51
CA LEU A 99 -4.56 -15.81 -12.32
C LEU A 99 -4.02 -14.64 -11.48
N GLY A 100 -4.18 -14.70 -10.16
CA GLY A 100 -3.64 -13.70 -9.24
C GLY A 100 -2.12 -13.62 -9.33
N ASN A 101 -1.58 -12.43 -9.59
CA ASN A 101 -0.15 -12.19 -9.54
C ASN A 101 0.17 -11.43 -8.23
N PRO A 102 0.87 -12.05 -7.26
CA PRO A 102 1.20 -11.39 -5.99
C PRO A 102 2.00 -10.09 -6.19
N ALA A 103 2.70 -9.93 -7.32
CA ALA A 103 3.37 -8.69 -7.66
C ALA A 103 2.41 -7.53 -8.00
N CYS A 104 1.11 -7.83 -8.21
CA CYS A 104 0.05 -6.83 -8.39
C CYS A 104 -0.64 -6.46 -7.07
N ASP A 105 -0.25 -7.09 -5.95
CA ASP A 105 -0.81 -6.78 -4.65
C ASP A 105 -0.35 -5.39 -4.18
N ALA A 106 -1.29 -4.64 -3.67
CA ALA A 106 -1.02 -3.32 -3.11
C ALA A 106 -0.80 -3.43 -1.60
N TYR A 107 0.24 -2.75 -1.14
CA TYR A 107 0.54 -2.60 0.28
C TYR A 107 0.03 -1.27 0.80
N ILE A 108 -0.46 -1.29 2.03
CA ILE A 108 -0.86 -0.08 2.74
C ILE A 108 0.08 0.14 3.90
N LYS A 109 0.70 1.32 3.98
CA LYS A 109 1.63 1.70 5.04
C LYS A 109 1.48 3.18 5.37
N ARG A 110 1.96 3.54 6.57
CA ARG A 110 2.07 4.94 6.99
C ARG A 110 3.47 5.46 6.68
N VAL A 111 3.55 6.65 6.11
CA VAL A 111 4.81 7.34 5.84
C VAL A 111 5.37 7.89 7.16
N ILE A 112 6.50 7.37 7.59
CA ILE A 112 7.20 7.83 8.80
C ILE A 112 8.21 8.92 8.46
N ALA A 113 8.91 8.76 7.32
CA ALA A 113 9.98 9.65 6.91
C ALA A 113 9.93 9.94 5.41
N ILE A 114 10.45 11.10 5.03
CA ILE A 114 10.55 11.58 3.65
C ILE A 114 12.01 11.77 3.25
N GLY A 115 12.26 11.97 1.96
CA GLY A 115 13.61 12.12 1.41
C GLY A 115 14.48 13.16 2.15
N GLY A 116 15.65 12.74 2.61
CA GLY A 116 16.58 13.51 3.41
C GLY A 116 16.51 13.26 4.91
N ASP A 117 15.46 12.58 5.40
CA ASP A 117 15.36 12.24 6.82
C ASP A 117 16.30 11.10 7.20
N ARG A 118 16.84 11.18 8.42
CA ARG A 118 17.55 10.08 9.08
C ARG A 118 16.62 9.36 10.04
N VAL A 119 16.44 8.08 9.82
CA VAL A 119 15.58 7.21 10.63
C VAL A 119 16.45 6.20 11.37
N GLU A 120 16.24 6.11 12.68
CA GLU A 120 16.88 5.12 13.52
C GLU A 120 15.79 4.35 14.28
N VAL A 121 15.85 3.02 14.22
CA VAL A 121 14.97 2.14 14.98
C VAL A 121 15.83 1.36 15.97
N SER A 122 15.53 1.51 17.25
CA SER A 122 16.24 0.80 18.32
C SER A 122 15.76 -0.66 18.46
N PRO A 123 16.53 -1.53 19.14
CA PRO A 123 16.08 -2.89 19.45
C PRO A 123 14.80 -2.96 20.28
N SER A 124 14.48 -1.89 20.99
CA SER A 124 13.22 -1.74 21.75
C SER A 124 12.04 -1.31 20.88
N GLY A 125 12.23 -1.07 19.59
CA GLY A 125 11.21 -0.58 18.68
C GLY A 125 10.97 0.93 18.72
N ALA A 126 11.75 1.68 19.51
CA ALA A 126 11.65 3.14 19.53
C ALA A 126 12.22 3.73 18.23
N VAL A 127 11.44 4.60 17.61
CA VAL A 127 11.82 5.27 16.36
C VAL A 127 12.30 6.68 16.66
N THR A 128 13.46 7.01 16.10
CA THR A 128 14.06 8.34 16.16
C THR A 128 14.15 8.90 14.75
N LEU A 129 13.66 10.11 14.56
CA LEU A 129 13.67 10.84 13.30
C LEU A 129 14.52 12.10 13.44
N ASN A 130 15.58 12.21 12.66
CA ASN A 130 16.53 13.34 12.71
C ASN A 130 17.05 13.66 14.13
N GLY A 131 17.29 12.62 14.92
CA GLY A 131 17.77 12.75 16.31
C GLY A 131 16.67 12.99 17.36
N GLN A 132 15.42 13.14 16.95
CA GLN A 132 14.29 13.29 17.87
C GLN A 132 13.45 12.02 17.90
N ARG A 133 13.15 11.52 19.11
CA ARG A 133 12.25 10.40 19.29
C ARG A 133 10.83 10.83 18.89
N ILE A 134 10.21 10.02 18.04
CA ILE A 134 8.80 10.22 17.67
C ILE A 134 7.91 9.30 18.50
N GLU A 135 6.74 9.81 18.86
CA GLU A 135 5.69 9.02 19.47
C GLU A 135 4.77 8.47 18.38
N GLU A 136 4.57 7.18 18.40
CA GLU A 136 3.75 6.47 17.42
C GLU A 136 2.58 5.77 18.10
N PRO A 137 1.55 6.53 18.56
CA PRO A 137 0.41 5.95 19.29
C PRO A 137 -0.42 4.97 18.45
N TYR A 138 -0.22 5.01 17.13
CA TYR A 138 -0.86 4.14 16.16
C TYR A 138 -0.10 2.82 15.93
N VAL A 139 1.09 2.65 16.51
CA VAL A 139 1.85 1.38 16.43
C VAL A 139 1.45 0.49 17.59
N GLY A 140 0.89 -0.66 17.27
CA GLY A 140 0.65 -1.70 18.27
C GLY A 140 1.99 -2.27 18.81
N GLN A 141 1.92 -2.94 19.95
CA GLN A 141 3.09 -3.46 20.69
C GLN A 141 3.85 -4.61 19.99
N ALA A 142 3.74 -4.76 18.69
CA ALA A 142 4.19 -5.95 17.98
C ALA A 142 5.69 -6.29 18.15
N CYS A 143 6.55 -5.30 18.39
CA CYS A 143 7.97 -5.55 18.66
C CYS A 143 8.36 -5.42 20.14
N LEU A 144 7.49 -4.95 21.01
CA LEU A 144 7.85 -4.66 22.41
C LEU A 144 7.75 -5.86 23.33
N VAL A 145 7.15 -6.96 22.88
CA VAL A 145 6.84 -8.10 23.76
C VAL A 145 7.89 -9.20 23.58
N LYS A 146 8.99 -9.05 24.31
CA LYS A 146 9.99 -10.11 24.52
C LYS A 146 9.43 -11.33 25.28
N GLN A 147 8.15 -11.33 25.63
CA GLN A 147 7.57 -12.30 26.58
C GLN A 147 7.02 -13.58 25.95
N GLN A 148 6.98 -13.72 24.63
CA GLN A 148 6.42 -14.93 23.99
C GLN A 148 7.22 -15.42 22.76
N GLY A 149 8.54 -15.37 22.78
CA GLY A 149 9.34 -15.95 21.69
C GLY A 149 9.39 -15.14 20.39
N MET A 150 8.92 -13.89 20.41
CA MET A 150 9.03 -12.99 19.26
C MET A 150 10.47 -12.47 19.14
N SER A 151 10.95 -12.39 17.91
CA SER A 151 12.25 -11.81 17.60
C SER A 151 12.29 -10.33 18.00
N PRO A 152 13.46 -9.82 18.46
CA PRO A 152 13.62 -8.40 18.75
C PRO A 152 13.34 -7.57 17.50
N CYS A 153 12.93 -6.31 17.68
CA CYS A 153 12.74 -5.40 16.56
C CYS A 153 14.03 -5.30 15.74
N ARG A 154 13.87 -5.33 14.44
CA ARG A 154 15.01 -5.15 13.53
C ARG A 154 15.51 -3.72 13.66
N THR A 155 16.77 -3.57 14.08
CA THR A 155 17.42 -2.26 14.13
C THR A 155 17.58 -1.70 12.73
N LEU A 156 17.33 -0.41 12.57
CA LEU A 156 17.50 0.31 11.32
C LEU A 156 18.23 1.62 11.60
N ASN A 157 19.18 1.97 10.75
CA ASN A 157 19.77 3.29 10.71
C ASN A 157 20.00 3.64 9.25
N VAL A 158 19.13 4.48 8.72
CA VAL A 158 19.12 4.80 7.29
C VAL A 158 18.77 6.26 7.07
N THR A 159 19.41 6.87 6.07
CA THR A 159 18.97 8.16 5.52
C THR A 159 18.10 7.90 4.30
N VAL A 160 16.90 8.42 4.30
CA VAL A 160 15.93 8.24 3.21
C VAL A 160 16.44 8.95 1.96
N PRO A 161 16.60 8.27 0.82
CA PRO A 161 17.03 8.91 -0.43
C PRO A 161 16.05 10.01 -0.86
N LYS A 162 16.56 11.06 -1.54
CA LYS A 162 15.69 12.10 -2.13
C LYS A 162 14.68 11.47 -3.10
N GLY A 163 13.44 11.91 -3.02
CA GLY A 163 12.34 11.38 -3.85
C GLY A 163 11.76 10.05 -3.38
N SER A 164 12.23 9.50 -2.26
CA SER A 164 11.70 8.31 -1.62
C SER A 164 11.00 8.64 -0.30
N VAL A 165 10.20 7.70 0.21
CA VAL A 165 9.57 7.75 1.53
C VAL A 165 9.80 6.41 2.25
N LEU A 166 9.72 6.43 3.59
CA LEU A 166 9.83 5.26 4.46
C LEU A 166 8.60 5.16 5.34
#